data_bc9c931d9393478cd450441ef8e793b2
#
_entry.id   bc9c931d9393478cd450441ef8e793b2
#
_cell.length_a   1.000
_cell.length_b   1.000
_cell.length_c   1.000
_cell.angle_alpha   90.00
_cell.angle_beta   90.00
_cell.angle_gamma   90.00
#
_symmetry.space_group_name_H-M   'P 1'
#
loop_
_entity.id
_entity.type
_entity.pdbx_description
1 polymer ?
#
loop_
_entity_poly.entity_id
_entity_poly.type
_entity_poly.pdbx_seq_one_letter_code
_entity_poly.pdbx_strand_id
1 'polypeptide(L)'
;EEFGVRSFGAFNSGFDPQVGIDDELMYPIYDKCVELDVPIFSCAGVPGPRLPMWPQHVERIDKVMYDFPELVFVTRHGCEPWVDLAVKLMLKWPNLYYSTSAFAPKYYPKEIIDYANTRGADKVIYAGYFPIGLSLERIMKDMQNVTFKDEVWPKFLRGNACKVLKIEDQ
;
A
#
# COMPACT_ATOMS: atom_id res chain seq x y z
N GLU A 1 -22.40 -2.18 -4.57
CA GLU A 1 -23.36 -1.49 -3.66
C GLU A 1 -23.96 -2.48 -2.64
N GLU A 2 -24.45 -3.64 -3.07
CA GLU A 2 -25.15 -4.63 -2.22
C GLU A 2 -24.32 -5.09 -1.00
N PHE A 3 -23.00 -5.22 -1.15
CA PHE A 3 -22.08 -5.71 -0.10
C PHE A 3 -21.23 -4.62 0.54
N GLY A 4 -21.37 -3.36 0.15
CA GLY A 4 -20.58 -2.24 0.69
C GLY A 4 -19.07 -2.39 0.54
N VAL A 5 -18.60 -3.05 -0.54
CA VAL A 5 -17.18 -3.25 -0.81
C VAL A 5 -16.49 -1.91 -0.97
N ARG A 6 -15.35 -1.71 -0.25
CA ARG A 6 -14.57 -0.46 -0.23
C ARG A 6 -13.19 -0.60 -0.86
N SER A 7 -12.73 -1.82 -1.11
CA SER A 7 -11.42 -2.07 -1.73
C SER A 7 -11.35 -3.50 -2.27
N PHE A 8 -10.41 -3.73 -3.18
CA PHE A 8 -10.03 -5.07 -3.63
C PHE A 8 -8.63 -5.39 -3.10
N GLY A 9 -8.40 -6.63 -2.63
CA GLY A 9 -7.10 -7.09 -2.14
C GLY A 9 -6.47 -8.11 -3.07
N ALA A 10 -5.18 -7.93 -3.44
CA ALA A 10 -4.44 -8.87 -4.28
C ALA A 10 -3.16 -9.37 -3.60
N PHE A 11 -2.88 -10.65 -3.78
CA PHE A 11 -1.63 -11.31 -3.38
C PHE A 11 -1.10 -12.14 -4.56
N ASN A 12 -0.45 -11.47 -5.49
CA ASN A 12 -0.06 -12.01 -6.79
C ASN A 12 0.87 -13.24 -6.71
N SER A 13 1.81 -13.26 -5.75
CA SER A 13 2.64 -14.45 -5.51
C SER A 13 1.87 -15.65 -4.97
N GLY A 14 0.69 -15.45 -4.43
CA GLY A 14 -0.18 -16.51 -3.89
C GLY A 14 -1.20 -17.05 -4.89
N PHE A 15 -1.26 -16.53 -6.10
CA PHE A 15 -2.11 -17.09 -7.15
C PHE A 15 -1.53 -18.41 -7.70
N ASP A 16 -2.41 -19.29 -8.19
CA ASP A 16 -2.03 -20.53 -8.87
C ASP A 16 -2.78 -20.65 -10.21
N PRO A 17 -2.12 -20.48 -11.36
CA PRO A 17 -0.71 -20.09 -11.50
C PRO A 17 -0.44 -18.65 -11.01
N GLN A 18 0.83 -18.38 -10.66
CA GLN A 18 1.24 -17.03 -10.29
C GLN A 18 1.05 -16.04 -11.44
N VAL A 19 0.59 -14.83 -11.11
CA VAL A 19 0.30 -13.75 -12.08
C VAL A 19 1.01 -12.49 -11.62
N GLY A 20 1.79 -11.87 -12.51
CA GLY A 20 2.47 -10.60 -12.21
C GLY A 20 1.48 -9.44 -11.98
N ILE A 21 1.89 -8.43 -11.22
CA ILE A 21 1.08 -7.22 -11.02
C ILE A 21 0.70 -6.59 -12.37
N ASP A 22 1.62 -6.57 -13.35
CA ASP A 22 1.43 -5.98 -14.68
C ASP A 22 0.96 -6.97 -15.75
N ASP A 23 0.55 -8.17 -15.37
CA ASP A 23 0.05 -9.17 -16.29
C ASP A 23 -1.35 -8.79 -16.81
N GLU A 24 -1.60 -9.02 -18.10
CA GLU A 24 -2.88 -8.71 -18.73
C GLU A 24 -4.06 -9.48 -18.11
N LEU A 25 -3.82 -10.61 -17.45
CA LEU A 25 -4.83 -11.34 -16.67
C LEU A 25 -5.36 -10.54 -15.47
N MET A 26 -4.60 -9.55 -14.99
CA MET A 26 -5.03 -8.64 -13.93
C MET A 26 -5.87 -7.45 -14.46
N TYR A 27 -5.78 -7.13 -15.74
CA TYR A 27 -6.41 -5.94 -16.33
C TYR A 27 -7.92 -5.86 -16.13
N PRO A 28 -8.70 -6.96 -16.29
CA PRO A 28 -10.13 -6.92 -16.01
C PRO A 28 -10.47 -6.53 -14.55
N ILE A 29 -9.57 -6.85 -13.62
CA ILE A 29 -9.72 -6.46 -12.21
C ILE A 29 -9.45 -4.97 -12.05
N TYR A 30 -8.40 -4.44 -12.69
CA TYR A 30 -8.07 -3.01 -12.67
C TYR A 30 -9.17 -2.17 -13.31
N ASP A 31 -9.68 -2.58 -14.49
CA ASP A 31 -10.82 -1.94 -15.15
C ASP A 31 -12.03 -1.88 -14.20
N LYS A 32 -12.32 -3.00 -13.52
CA LYS A 32 -13.44 -3.06 -12.59
C LYS A 32 -13.23 -2.18 -11.34
N CYS A 33 -11.99 -2.08 -10.85
CA CYS A 33 -11.67 -1.18 -9.75
C CYS A 33 -11.86 0.29 -10.14
N VAL A 34 -11.46 0.66 -11.37
CA VAL A 34 -11.69 2.01 -11.92
C VAL A 34 -13.17 2.28 -12.12
N GLU A 35 -13.91 1.35 -12.76
CA GLU A 35 -15.36 1.47 -12.99
C GLU A 35 -16.15 1.67 -11.69
N LEU A 36 -15.80 0.92 -10.65
CA LEU A 36 -16.46 0.98 -9.34
C LEU A 36 -15.88 2.06 -8.42
N ASP A 37 -14.84 2.73 -8.87
CA ASP A 37 -14.13 3.76 -8.09
C ASP A 37 -13.69 3.25 -6.70
N VAL A 38 -13.13 2.02 -6.67
CA VAL A 38 -12.58 1.39 -5.47
C VAL A 38 -11.07 1.16 -5.62
N PRO A 39 -10.26 1.37 -4.56
CA PRO A 39 -8.82 1.14 -4.61
C PRO A 39 -8.50 -0.35 -4.65
N ILE A 40 -7.37 -0.68 -5.30
CA ILE A 40 -6.72 -1.99 -5.16
C ILE A 40 -5.59 -1.92 -4.13
N PHE A 41 -5.57 -2.87 -3.20
CA PHE A 41 -4.49 -3.09 -2.23
C PHE A 41 -3.72 -4.34 -2.65
N SER A 42 -2.57 -4.16 -3.28
CA SER A 42 -1.75 -5.27 -3.79
C SER A 42 -0.46 -5.42 -2.99
N CYS A 43 -0.10 -6.68 -2.68
CA CYS A 43 1.19 -7.00 -2.10
C CYS A 43 2.31 -6.64 -3.08
N ALA A 44 3.33 -5.94 -2.59
CA ALA A 44 4.53 -5.56 -3.35
C ALA A 44 5.78 -5.81 -2.51
N GLY A 45 6.89 -6.15 -3.18
CA GLY A 45 8.11 -6.54 -2.50
C GLY A 45 8.24 -8.06 -2.33
N VAL A 46 9.18 -8.49 -1.51
CA VAL A 46 9.43 -9.91 -1.24
C VAL A 46 8.31 -10.48 -0.38
N PRO A 47 7.62 -11.56 -0.81
CA PRO A 47 6.54 -12.16 -0.03
C PRO A 47 7.07 -12.82 1.25
N GLY A 48 6.31 -12.71 2.36
CA GLY A 48 6.62 -13.39 3.61
C GLY A 48 6.55 -14.92 3.51
N PRO A 49 5.55 -15.53 2.86
CA PRO A 49 5.54 -16.95 2.52
C PRO A 49 6.68 -17.33 1.56
N ARG A 50 7.11 -18.61 1.59
CA ARG A 50 8.16 -19.15 0.70
C ARG A 50 7.63 -19.34 -0.73
N LEU A 51 7.34 -18.23 -1.40
CA LEU A 51 6.84 -18.17 -2.77
C LEU A 51 7.79 -17.33 -3.63
N PRO A 52 7.88 -17.59 -4.94
CA PRO A 52 8.64 -16.72 -5.84
C PRO A 52 8.15 -15.28 -5.79
N MET A 53 9.07 -14.33 -5.75
CA MET A 53 8.78 -12.89 -5.58
C MET A 53 8.47 -12.16 -6.88
N TRP A 54 8.78 -12.76 -8.05
CA TRP A 54 8.70 -12.08 -9.34
C TRP A 54 7.34 -11.42 -9.63
N PRO A 55 6.17 -11.98 -9.17
CA PRO A 55 4.89 -11.34 -9.43
C PRO A 55 4.70 -10.00 -8.72
N GLN A 56 5.42 -9.80 -7.60
CA GLN A 56 5.29 -8.63 -6.71
C GLN A 56 6.46 -7.65 -6.83
N HIS A 57 7.28 -7.75 -7.87
CA HIS A 57 8.37 -6.80 -8.07
C HIS A 57 7.83 -5.39 -8.29
N VAL A 58 8.36 -4.42 -7.52
CA VAL A 58 7.81 -3.05 -7.44
C VAL A 58 7.82 -2.32 -8.79
N GLU A 59 8.78 -2.60 -9.68
CA GLU A 59 8.85 -1.99 -11.01
C GLU A 59 7.59 -2.26 -11.86
N ARG A 60 6.90 -3.40 -11.63
CA ARG A 60 5.69 -3.78 -12.37
C ARG A 60 4.54 -2.81 -12.18
N ILE A 61 4.54 -2.11 -11.04
CA ILE A 61 3.53 -1.09 -10.71
C ILE A 61 3.58 0.08 -11.72
N ASP A 62 4.77 0.39 -12.26
CA ASP A 62 4.93 1.51 -13.19
C ASP A 62 4.07 1.34 -14.44
N LYS A 63 4.07 0.12 -15.03
CA LYS A 63 3.23 -0.20 -16.18
C LYS A 63 1.74 -0.13 -15.87
N VAL A 64 1.33 -0.67 -14.72
CA VAL A 64 -0.08 -0.62 -14.32
C VAL A 64 -0.57 0.81 -14.16
N MET A 65 0.21 1.67 -13.49
CA MET A 65 -0.17 3.07 -13.30
C MET A 65 -0.17 3.87 -14.61
N TYR A 66 0.63 3.44 -15.60
CA TYR A 66 0.61 4.02 -16.95
C TYR A 66 -0.64 3.61 -17.73
N ASP A 67 -0.99 2.32 -17.69
CA ASP A 67 -2.14 1.77 -18.43
C ASP A 67 -3.49 2.16 -17.77
N PHE A 68 -3.50 2.35 -16.46
CA PHE A 68 -4.69 2.70 -15.66
C PHE A 68 -4.46 3.97 -14.82
N PRO A 69 -4.37 5.16 -15.42
CA PRO A 69 -4.02 6.39 -14.70
C PRO A 69 -5.05 6.82 -13.65
N GLU A 70 -6.28 6.32 -13.74
CA GLU A 70 -7.36 6.60 -12.79
C GLU A 70 -7.39 5.62 -11.62
N LEU A 71 -6.69 4.48 -11.74
CA LEU A 71 -6.65 3.45 -10.70
C LEU A 71 -5.99 3.97 -9.43
N VAL A 72 -6.67 3.85 -8.31
CA VAL A 72 -6.07 4.06 -6.99
C VAL A 72 -5.39 2.77 -6.55
N PHE A 73 -4.06 2.78 -6.52
CA PHE A 73 -3.23 1.63 -6.17
C PHE A 73 -2.54 1.85 -4.83
N VAL A 74 -2.71 0.91 -3.90
CA VAL A 74 -2.06 0.93 -2.58
C VAL A 74 -1.15 -0.29 -2.46
N THR A 75 0.15 -0.05 -2.23
CA THR A 75 1.08 -1.14 -1.96
C THR A 75 0.87 -1.69 -0.55
N ARG A 76 0.98 -3.00 -0.38
CA ARG A 76 0.93 -3.69 0.91
C ARG A 76 2.27 -4.35 1.21
N HIS A 77 2.57 -4.47 2.50
CA HIS A 77 3.69 -5.25 3.01
C HIS A 77 5.08 -4.74 2.62
N GLY A 78 5.24 -3.42 2.51
CA GLY A 78 6.53 -2.76 2.66
C GLY A 78 7.33 -2.48 1.40
N CYS A 79 7.07 -3.09 0.25
CA CYS A 79 7.85 -2.93 -1.00
C CYS A 79 9.33 -3.34 -0.91
N GLU A 80 9.79 -3.89 0.21
CA GLU A 80 11.20 -4.26 0.39
C GLU A 80 11.66 -5.38 -0.56
N PRO A 81 12.90 -5.30 -1.08
CA PRO A 81 13.93 -4.30 -0.81
C PRO A 81 13.88 -3.06 -1.72
N TRP A 82 12.84 -2.86 -2.53
CA TRP A 82 12.73 -1.78 -3.54
C TRP A 82 12.01 -0.54 -3.02
N VAL A 83 12.27 -0.17 -1.77
CA VAL A 83 11.58 0.97 -1.12
C VAL A 83 11.89 2.29 -1.81
N ASP A 84 13.15 2.53 -2.20
CA ASP A 84 13.57 3.72 -2.96
C ASP A 84 12.81 3.84 -4.29
N LEU A 85 12.65 2.71 -4.99
CA LEU A 85 11.85 2.67 -6.22
C LEU A 85 10.39 2.99 -5.94
N ALA A 86 9.80 2.44 -4.87
CA ALA A 86 8.43 2.74 -4.48
C ALA A 86 8.24 4.25 -4.22
N VAL A 87 9.18 4.89 -3.53
CA VAL A 87 9.16 6.35 -3.32
C VAL A 87 9.21 7.10 -4.65
N LYS A 88 10.07 6.69 -5.60
CA LYS A 88 10.14 7.30 -6.93
C LYS A 88 8.84 7.14 -7.71
N LEU A 89 8.22 5.96 -7.63
CA LEU A 89 6.94 5.72 -8.29
C LEU A 89 5.81 6.53 -7.65
N MET A 90 5.77 6.68 -6.33
CA MET A 90 4.79 7.54 -5.66
C MET A 90 4.96 9.03 -6.00
N LEU A 91 6.18 9.47 -6.31
CA LEU A 91 6.44 10.83 -6.81
C LEU A 91 5.97 11.00 -8.27
N LYS A 92 6.04 9.94 -9.06
CA LYS A 92 5.63 9.92 -10.48
C LYS A 92 4.11 9.80 -10.62
N TRP A 93 3.47 8.94 -9.81
CA TRP A 93 2.08 8.56 -9.97
C TRP A 93 1.19 9.13 -8.85
N PRO A 94 0.25 10.04 -9.17
CA PRO A 94 -0.58 10.71 -8.17
C PRO A 94 -1.49 9.75 -7.39
N ASN A 95 -1.95 8.66 -8.02
CA ASN A 95 -2.88 7.70 -7.42
C ASN A 95 -2.19 6.46 -6.82
N LEU A 96 -0.85 6.48 -6.67
CA LEU A 96 -0.11 5.43 -5.99
C LEU A 96 0.13 5.79 -4.52
N TYR A 97 -0.18 4.87 -3.62
CA TYR A 97 -0.08 5.00 -2.17
C TYR A 97 0.73 3.85 -1.56
N TYR A 98 1.22 4.06 -0.34
CA TYR A 98 1.98 3.07 0.42
C TYR A 98 1.29 2.76 1.74
N SER A 99 1.14 1.48 2.07
CA SER A 99 0.59 1.02 3.35
C SER A 99 1.67 0.29 4.16
N THR A 100 1.78 0.65 5.45
CA THR A 100 2.78 0.11 6.38
C THR A 100 2.43 -1.27 6.94
N SER A 101 1.51 -1.99 6.31
CA SER A 101 1.04 -3.30 6.79
C SER A 101 2.15 -4.34 6.93
N ALA A 102 1.94 -5.33 7.79
CA ALA A 102 2.81 -6.45 8.13
C ALA A 102 4.00 -6.14 9.06
N PHE A 103 4.49 -4.91 9.11
CA PHE A 103 5.67 -4.56 9.89
C PHE A 103 5.34 -3.84 11.19
N ALA A 104 6.09 -4.15 12.26
CA ALA A 104 6.06 -3.33 13.46
C ALA A 104 6.65 -1.95 13.16
N PRO A 105 6.15 -0.85 13.77
CA PRO A 105 6.59 0.50 13.45
C PRO A 105 8.09 0.75 13.55
N LYS A 106 8.78 0.05 14.43
CA LYS A 106 10.24 0.13 14.56
C LYS A 106 11.03 -0.35 13.31
N TYR A 107 10.36 -1.03 12.40
CA TYR A 107 10.95 -1.52 11.14
C TYR A 107 10.48 -0.71 9.93
N TYR A 108 9.75 0.39 10.12
CA TYR A 108 9.37 1.22 8.99
C TYR A 108 10.63 1.76 8.29
N PRO A 109 10.72 1.61 6.96
CA PRO A 109 11.87 2.08 6.21
C PRO A 109 12.09 3.59 6.39
N LYS A 110 13.34 3.98 6.57
CA LYS A 110 13.72 5.39 6.72
C LYS A 110 13.28 6.22 5.50
N GLU A 111 13.37 5.65 4.31
CA GLU A 111 13.00 6.27 3.04
C GLU A 111 11.52 6.67 3.03
N ILE A 112 10.65 5.85 3.62
CA ILE A 112 9.21 6.13 3.75
C ILE A 112 8.97 7.23 4.79
N ILE A 113 9.69 7.21 5.91
CA ILE A 113 9.59 8.26 6.93
C ILE A 113 10.05 9.60 6.35
N ASP A 114 11.19 9.64 5.67
CA ASP A 114 11.72 10.84 5.03
C ASP A 114 10.78 11.36 3.93
N TYR A 115 10.21 10.44 3.14
CA TYR A 115 9.23 10.80 2.12
C TYR A 115 7.95 11.40 2.73
N ALA A 116 7.37 10.76 3.74
CA ALA A 116 6.19 11.27 4.43
C ALA A 116 6.44 12.67 5.05
N ASN A 117 7.62 12.89 5.62
CA ASN A 117 8.02 14.16 6.23
C ASN A 117 8.30 15.29 5.23
N THR A 118 8.32 15.00 3.94
CA THR A 118 8.64 15.99 2.89
C THR A 118 7.53 16.18 1.88
N ARG A 119 7.29 15.20 1.02
CA ARG A 119 6.34 15.30 -0.09
C ARG A 119 5.24 14.25 -0.07
N GLY A 120 5.35 13.26 0.82
CA GLY A 120 4.50 12.07 0.87
C GLY A 120 3.51 12.02 2.02
N ALA A 121 3.29 13.14 2.73
CA ALA A 121 2.37 13.17 3.88
C ALA A 121 0.97 12.62 3.55
N ASP A 122 0.50 12.84 2.32
CA ASP A 122 -0.82 12.40 1.83
C ASP A 122 -0.79 11.04 1.13
N LYS A 123 0.34 10.31 1.18
CA LYS A 123 0.57 9.07 0.42
C LYS A 123 0.82 7.84 1.28
N VAL A 124 1.19 8.03 2.54
CA VAL A 124 1.53 6.93 3.45
C VAL A 124 0.37 6.65 4.38
N ILE A 125 -0.08 5.39 4.41
CA ILE A 125 -1.27 4.93 5.13
C ILE A 125 -0.83 4.00 6.25
N TYR A 126 -1.31 4.24 7.48
CA TYR A 126 -1.17 3.28 8.57
C TYR A 126 -2.03 2.05 8.31
N ALA A 127 -1.40 0.90 8.42
CA ALA A 127 -2.08 -0.37 8.49
C ALA A 127 -1.38 -1.25 9.52
N GLY A 128 -2.04 -1.47 10.64
CA GLY A 128 -1.56 -2.40 11.67
C GLY A 128 -1.71 -3.85 11.24
N TYR A 129 -1.10 -4.75 12.03
CA TYR A 129 -1.22 -6.20 11.81
C TYR A 129 -1.87 -6.90 13.01
N PHE A 130 -2.59 -6.14 13.81
CA PHE A 130 -3.41 -6.67 14.91
C PHE A 130 -4.67 -7.36 14.34
N PRO A 131 -5.05 -8.53 14.87
CA PRO A 131 -4.39 -9.29 15.94
C PRO A 131 -3.34 -10.31 15.44
N ILE A 132 -3.01 -10.33 14.16
CA ILE A 132 -2.14 -11.34 13.54
C ILE A 132 -0.67 -10.97 13.79
N GLY A 133 -0.05 -11.60 14.79
CA GLY A 133 1.39 -11.50 15.06
C GLY A 133 1.86 -10.25 15.82
N LEU A 134 1.03 -9.20 15.95
CA LEU A 134 1.35 -7.99 16.70
C LEU A 134 0.21 -7.59 17.63
N SER A 135 0.51 -7.36 18.91
CA SER A 135 -0.46 -6.76 19.84
C SER A 135 -0.58 -5.26 19.59
N LEU A 136 -1.75 -4.70 19.90
CA LEU A 136 -1.99 -3.26 19.73
C LEU A 136 -1.05 -2.44 20.65
N GLU A 137 -0.82 -2.91 21.89
CA GLU A 137 0.10 -2.27 22.83
C GLU A 137 1.51 -2.17 22.26
N ARG A 138 2.01 -3.26 21.65
CA ARG A 138 3.34 -3.27 21.01
C ARG A 138 3.39 -2.28 19.85
N ILE A 139 2.37 -2.27 19.00
CA ILE A 139 2.29 -1.33 17.87
C ILE A 139 2.36 0.10 18.40
N MET A 140 1.54 0.45 19.39
CA MET A 140 1.49 1.81 19.95
C MET A 140 2.78 2.20 20.67
N LYS A 141 3.44 1.26 21.34
CA LYS A 141 4.76 1.49 21.96
C LYS A 141 5.84 1.76 20.91
N ASP A 142 5.92 0.92 19.87
CA ASP A 142 6.90 1.08 18.79
C ASP A 142 6.65 2.36 18.00
N MET A 143 5.39 2.80 17.86
CA MET A 143 4.98 4.02 17.17
C MET A 143 5.60 5.28 17.77
N GLN A 144 5.85 5.30 19.07
CA GLN A 144 6.48 6.45 19.74
C GLN A 144 7.92 6.73 19.27
N ASN A 145 8.56 5.77 18.60
CA ASN A 145 9.91 5.92 18.06
C ASN A 145 9.93 6.30 16.57
N VAL A 146 8.78 6.39 15.94
CA VAL A 146 8.68 6.82 14.53
C VAL A 146 8.78 8.33 14.46
N THR A 147 9.71 8.84 13.67
CA THR A 147 10.08 10.26 13.60
C THR A 147 9.29 11.02 12.54
N PHE A 148 7.96 10.85 12.51
CA PHE A 148 7.11 11.71 11.69
C PHE A 148 6.99 13.10 12.32
N LYS A 149 6.86 14.12 11.45
CA LYS A 149 6.47 15.48 11.86
C LYS A 149 5.02 15.49 12.34
N ASP A 150 4.67 16.46 13.19
CA ASP A 150 3.33 16.56 13.79
C ASP A 150 2.21 16.60 12.75
N GLU A 151 2.41 17.31 11.65
CA GLU A 151 1.45 17.41 10.55
C GLU A 151 1.23 16.12 9.76
N VAL A 152 2.14 15.15 9.86
CA VAL A 152 2.04 13.85 9.16
C VAL A 152 1.15 12.87 9.93
N TRP A 153 1.21 12.90 11.27
CA TRP A 153 0.53 11.93 12.13
C TRP A 153 -0.97 11.78 11.85
N PRO A 154 -1.79 12.84 11.82
CA PRO A 154 -3.22 12.68 11.59
C PRO A 154 -3.54 12.12 10.19
N LYS A 155 -2.74 12.49 9.19
CA LYS A 155 -2.88 11.97 7.83
C LYS A 155 -2.52 10.48 7.77
N PHE A 156 -1.37 10.12 8.34
CA PHE A 156 -0.87 8.75 8.39
C PHE A 156 -1.81 7.81 9.14
N LEU A 157 -2.25 8.19 10.34
CA LEU A 157 -3.05 7.32 11.20
C LEU A 157 -4.49 7.12 10.70
N ARG A 158 -5.07 8.12 10.01
CA ARG A 158 -6.47 8.08 9.61
C ARG A 158 -6.77 8.75 8.26
N GLY A 159 -6.38 10.01 8.08
CA GLY A 159 -6.86 10.84 6.98
C GLY A 159 -6.64 10.23 5.60
N ASN A 160 -5.45 9.66 5.36
CA ASN A 160 -5.12 9.06 4.06
C ASN A 160 -5.95 7.78 3.80
N ALA A 161 -6.19 6.96 4.83
CA ALA A 161 -7.05 5.79 4.71
C ALA A 161 -8.50 6.19 4.43
N CYS A 162 -9.04 7.18 5.15
CA CYS A 162 -10.39 7.70 4.91
C CYS A 162 -10.54 8.22 3.48
N LYS A 163 -9.57 9.00 2.99
CA LYS A 163 -9.55 9.50 1.61
C LYS A 163 -9.57 8.38 0.59
N VAL A 164 -8.66 7.40 0.72
CA VAL A 164 -8.50 6.30 -0.24
C VAL A 164 -9.72 5.36 -0.22
N LEU A 165 -10.26 5.07 0.95
CA LEU A 165 -11.41 4.17 1.12
C LEU A 165 -12.77 4.90 1.03
N LYS A 166 -12.78 6.21 0.83
CA LYS A 166 -13.99 7.05 0.78
C LYS A 166 -14.89 6.86 1.99
N ILE A 167 -14.27 6.86 3.17
CA ILE A 167 -14.95 6.81 4.45
C ILE A 167 -15.10 8.26 4.93
N GLU A 168 -16.34 8.67 5.19
CA GLU A 168 -16.60 10.01 5.73
C GLU A 168 -15.94 10.18 7.11
N ASP A 169 -15.41 11.37 7.35
CA ASP A 169 -14.91 11.75 8.65
C ASP A 169 -16.11 11.94 9.60
N GLN A 170 -16.28 10.98 10.53
CA GLN A 170 -17.26 11.08 11.61
C GLN A 170 -16.66 11.74 12.83
#